data_80e3390a2b38d9be6d6facf9b419b90d
#
_entry.id   80e3390a2b38d9be6d6facf9b419b90d
#
_cell.length_a   1.000
_cell.length_b   1.000
_cell.length_c   1.000
_cell.angle_alpha   90.00
_cell.angle_beta   90.00
_cell.angle_gamma   90.00
#
_symmetry.space_group_name_H-M   'P 1'
#
loop_
_entity.id
_entity.type
_entity.pdbx_description
1 polymer ?
#
loop_
_entity_poly.entity_id
_entity_poly.type
_entity_poly.pdbx_seq_one_letter_code
_entity_poly.pdbx_strand_id
1 'polypeptide(L)'
;MTDTSIYHRHPPGLWSLYSKALLPKTKPSGDELRIPGLSTRLIGVSTANDNLKRYRRVCGFDTQANVPITWPHILAFPLHLKLLTEKDFPLPLLGLVHLRNNITQHRAIGTGETL
;
A
#
# COMPACT_ATOMS: atom_id res chain seq x y z
N MET A 1 0.12 5.33 -21.64
CA MET A 1 -1.11 4.82 -21.00
C MET A 1 -0.84 4.57 -19.53
N THR A 2 -1.64 5.14 -18.68
CA THR A 2 -1.61 4.84 -17.25
C THR A 2 -2.43 3.59 -17.02
N ASP A 3 -1.78 2.50 -16.65
CA ASP A 3 -2.49 1.28 -16.27
C ASP A 3 -2.99 1.45 -14.84
N THR A 4 -4.30 1.39 -14.64
CA THR A 4 -4.95 1.58 -13.35
C THR A 4 -5.68 0.32 -12.94
N SER A 5 -5.23 -0.30 -11.85
CA SER A 5 -5.92 -1.43 -11.23
C SER A 5 -6.85 -0.92 -10.13
N ILE A 6 -8.12 -1.33 -10.17
CA ILE A 6 -9.12 -0.94 -9.18
C ILE A 6 -9.60 -2.18 -8.42
N TYR A 7 -9.54 -2.10 -7.09
CA TYR A 7 -10.02 -3.14 -6.18
C TYR A 7 -11.22 -2.61 -5.38
N HIS A 8 -12.16 -3.48 -5.10
CA HIS A 8 -13.36 -3.15 -4.32
C HIS A 8 -13.40 -3.95 -3.03
N ARG A 9 -13.50 -3.25 -1.90
CA ARG A 9 -13.59 -3.81 -0.54
C ARG A 9 -12.38 -4.61 -0.06
N HIS A 10 -11.76 -5.38 -0.93
CA HIS A 10 -10.62 -6.24 -0.58
C HIS A 10 -9.41 -5.94 -1.45
N PRO A 11 -8.23 -5.79 -0.84
CA PRO A 11 -6.99 -5.59 -1.59
C PRO A 11 -6.54 -6.90 -2.28
N PRO A 12 -5.56 -6.83 -3.18
CA PRO A 12 -4.94 -8.03 -3.74
C PRO A 12 -4.28 -8.88 -2.64
N GLY A 13 -4.22 -10.19 -2.86
CA GLY A 13 -3.65 -11.12 -1.90
C GLY A 13 -2.15 -10.91 -1.69
N LEU A 14 -1.72 -10.80 -0.43
CA LEU A 14 -0.31 -10.58 -0.09
C LEU A 14 0.60 -11.72 -0.54
N TRP A 15 0.15 -12.97 -0.41
CA TRP A 15 0.94 -14.13 -0.79
C TRP A 15 1.27 -14.16 -2.29
N SER A 16 0.30 -13.81 -3.15
CA SER A 16 0.55 -13.73 -4.58
C SER A 16 1.51 -12.58 -4.92
N LEU A 17 1.43 -11.46 -4.21
CA LEU A 17 2.33 -10.32 -4.38
C LEU A 17 3.76 -10.65 -3.93
N TYR A 18 3.92 -11.33 -2.79
CA TYR A 18 5.23 -11.78 -2.33
C TYR A 18 5.85 -12.79 -3.29
N SER A 19 5.07 -13.72 -3.84
CA SER A 19 5.57 -14.66 -4.83
C SER A 19 6.03 -13.95 -6.10
N LYS A 20 5.33 -12.92 -6.56
CA LYS A 20 5.78 -12.07 -7.66
C LYS A 20 7.06 -11.31 -7.33
N ALA A 21 7.22 -10.86 -6.10
CA ALA A 21 8.42 -10.16 -5.65
C ALA A 21 9.68 -11.03 -5.72
N LEU A 22 9.53 -12.34 -5.63
CA LEU A 22 10.64 -13.29 -5.76
C LEU A 22 11.05 -13.54 -7.22
N LEU A 23 10.23 -13.14 -8.19
CA LEU A 23 10.58 -13.29 -9.61
C LEU A 23 11.69 -12.31 -9.98
N PRO A 24 12.73 -12.78 -10.70
CA PRO A 24 13.81 -11.92 -11.11
C PRO A 24 13.34 -10.86 -12.10
N LYS A 25 13.74 -9.62 -11.87
CA LYS A 25 13.60 -8.53 -12.82
C LYS A 25 14.99 -8.11 -13.28
N THR A 26 15.18 -8.01 -14.59
CA THR A 26 16.40 -7.43 -15.16
C THR A 26 16.37 -5.92 -14.96
N LYS A 27 17.43 -5.38 -14.36
CA LYS A 27 17.63 -3.92 -14.36
C LYS A 27 17.74 -3.42 -15.78
N PRO A 28 17.05 -2.33 -16.15
CA PRO A 28 17.29 -1.71 -17.46
C PRO A 28 18.75 -1.28 -17.55
N SER A 29 19.39 -1.66 -18.63
CA SER A 29 20.73 -1.20 -18.97
C SER A 29 20.61 0.14 -19.69
N GLY A 30 21.08 1.23 -19.08
CA GLY A 30 21.08 2.54 -19.68
C GLY A 30 20.85 3.67 -18.69
N ASP A 31 21.20 4.88 -19.08
CA ASP A 31 21.15 6.07 -18.23
C ASP A 31 19.72 6.59 -17.94
N GLU A 32 18.70 6.01 -18.56
CA GLU A 32 17.31 6.46 -18.39
C GLU A 32 16.46 5.44 -17.63
N LEU A 33 16.53 5.49 -16.30
CA LEU A 33 15.57 4.82 -15.46
C LEU A 33 14.26 5.63 -15.48
N ARG A 34 13.24 5.13 -16.19
CA ARG A 34 11.90 5.73 -16.18
C ARG A 34 10.95 4.89 -15.35
N ILE A 35 10.31 5.54 -14.40
CA ILE A 35 9.19 4.93 -13.66
C ILE A 35 7.90 5.28 -14.41
N PRO A 36 7.15 4.29 -14.92
CA PRO A 36 5.90 4.55 -15.63
C PRO A 36 4.84 5.12 -14.69
N GLY A 37 3.83 5.78 -15.25
CA GLY A 37 2.67 6.26 -14.52
C GLY A 37 1.73 5.12 -14.14
N LEU A 38 2.07 4.38 -13.09
CA LEU A 38 1.23 3.30 -12.57
C LEU A 38 0.35 3.82 -11.45
N SER A 39 -0.89 3.36 -11.39
CA SER A 39 -1.79 3.67 -10.29
C SER A 39 -2.64 2.47 -9.88
N THR A 40 -3.04 2.44 -8.62
CA THR A 40 -3.98 1.42 -8.11
C THR A 40 -4.87 2.05 -7.07
N ARG A 41 -6.11 1.56 -6.97
CA ARG A 41 -7.10 2.07 -6.03
C ARG A 41 -7.77 0.92 -5.29
N LEU A 42 -8.08 1.16 -4.04
CA LEU A 42 -8.95 0.32 -3.22
C LEU A 42 -10.13 1.17 -2.77
N ILE A 43 -11.33 0.77 -3.16
CA ILE A 43 -12.56 1.51 -2.92
C ILE A 43 -13.47 0.72 -2.00
N GLY A 44 -14.16 1.41 -1.10
CA GLY A 44 -15.15 0.81 -0.21
C GLY A 44 -14.55 -0.02 0.92
N VAL A 45 -13.34 0.31 1.35
CA VAL A 45 -12.70 -0.37 2.47
C VAL A 45 -13.19 0.21 3.79
N SER A 46 -13.65 -0.67 4.71
CA SER A 46 -14.02 -0.27 6.05
C SER A 46 -12.79 -0.03 6.92
N THR A 47 -12.79 1.06 7.68
CA THR A 47 -11.74 1.32 8.68
C THR A 47 -11.93 0.50 9.95
N ALA A 48 -13.17 0.07 10.27
CA ALA A 48 -13.50 -0.69 11.47
C ALA A 48 -13.34 -2.19 11.22
N ASN A 49 -12.23 -2.76 11.63
CA ASN A 49 -12.00 -4.21 11.59
C ASN A 49 -11.12 -4.66 12.76
N ASP A 50 -11.01 -5.96 12.95
CA ASP A 50 -10.21 -6.54 14.04
C ASP A 50 -8.72 -6.23 13.92
N ASN A 51 -8.22 -6.03 12.70
CA ASN A 51 -6.83 -5.66 12.48
C ASN A 51 -6.53 -4.24 12.99
N LEU A 52 -7.47 -3.31 12.91
CA LEU A 52 -7.33 -1.99 13.50
C LEU A 52 -7.16 -2.08 15.02
N LYS A 53 -7.95 -2.93 15.68
CA LYS A 53 -7.84 -3.16 17.12
C LYS A 53 -6.46 -3.71 17.51
N ARG A 54 -5.98 -4.69 16.74
CA ARG A 54 -4.63 -5.26 16.93
C ARG A 54 -3.55 -4.22 16.72
N TYR A 55 -3.68 -3.43 15.67
CA TYR A 55 -2.73 -2.36 15.35
C TYR A 55 -2.64 -1.34 16.47
N ARG A 56 -3.78 -0.87 17.00
CA ARG A 56 -3.82 0.05 18.14
C ARG A 56 -3.13 -0.53 19.37
N ARG A 57 -3.38 -1.80 19.65
CA ARG A 57 -2.78 -2.49 20.80
C ARG A 57 -1.26 -2.56 20.68
N VAL A 58 -0.76 -2.96 19.53
CA VAL A 58 0.68 -3.12 19.30
C VAL A 58 1.41 -1.79 19.34
N CYS A 59 0.81 -0.75 18.77
CA CYS A 59 1.42 0.57 18.67
C CYS A 59 1.11 1.48 19.86
N GLY A 60 0.28 1.07 20.80
CA GLY A 60 -0.08 1.87 21.98
C GLY A 60 -1.03 3.03 21.70
N PHE A 61 -1.82 2.97 20.65
CA PHE A 61 -2.83 3.98 20.34
C PHE A 61 -4.09 3.82 21.19
N ASP A 62 -4.70 4.96 21.54
CA ASP A 62 -5.99 4.99 22.24
C ASP A 62 -7.10 4.37 21.41
N THR A 63 -7.89 3.46 21.99
CA THR A 63 -9.02 2.80 21.33
C THR A 63 -10.25 3.71 21.20
N GLN A 64 -10.34 4.79 21.96
CA GLN A 64 -11.44 5.76 21.92
C GLN A 64 -11.24 6.85 20.87
N ALA A 65 -10.03 7.01 20.39
CA ALA A 65 -9.68 8.04 19.42
C ALA A 65 -10.14 7.69 17.98
N ASN A 66 -10.09 8.69 17.11
CA ASN A 66 -10.22 8.47 15.68
C ASN A 66 -9.16 7.48 15.15
N VAL A 67 -9.33 7.05 13.92
CA VAL A 67 -8.38 6.16 13.26
C VAL A 67 -6.97 6.77 13.29
N PRO A 68 -5.94 6.01 13.71
CA PRO A 68 -4.56 6.52 13.70
C PRO A 68 -4.15 7.00 12.31
N ILE A 69 -3.41 8.10 12.25
CA ILE A 69 -3.00 8.74 10.98
C ILE A 69 -2.24 7.78 10.04
N THR A 70 -1.58 6.80 10.60
CA THR A 70 -0.82 5.79 9.84
C THR A 70 -1.68 4.64 9.33
N TRP A 71 -2.90 4.47 9.81
CA TRP A 71 -3.74 3.33 9.45
C TRP A 71 -4.11 3.28 7.97
N PRO A 72 -4.50 4.37 7.31
CA PRO A 72 -4.75 4.33 5.86
C PRO A 72 -3.54 3.87 5.05
N HIS A 73 -2.33 4.21 5.48
CA HIS A 73 -1.11 3.72 4.86
C HIS A 73 -0.96 2.20 5.02
N ILE A 74 -1.29 1.66 6.19
CA ILE A 74 -1.28 0.21 6.44
C ILE A 74 -2.31 -0.51 5.54
N LEU A 75 -3.52 0.05 5.41
CA LEU A 75 -4.54 -0.48 4.52
C LEU A 75 -4.08 -0.48 3.05
N ALA A 76 -3.32 0.53 2.66
CA ALA A 76 -2.80 0.68 1.30
C ALA A 76 -1.55 -0.16 1.01
N PHE A 77 -0.96 -0.81 2.00
CA PHE A 77 0.29 -1.58 1.84
C PHE A 77 0.22 -2.63 0.72
N PRO A 78 -0.85 -3.45 0.60
CA PRO A 78 -0.97 -4.38 -0.52
C PRO A 78 -0.97 -3.69 -1.88
N LEU A 79 -1.51 -2.47 -1.96
CA LEU A 79 -1.51 -1.69 -3.20
C LEU A 79 -0.10 -1.22 -3.57
N HIS A 80 0.72 -0.85 -2.59
CA HIS A 80 2.12 -0.53 -2.82
C HIS A 80 2.88 -1.73 -3.38
N LEU A 81 2.70 -2.90 -2.78
CA LEU A 81 3.31 -4.14 -3.28
C LEU A 81 2.83 -4.46 -4.70
N LYS A 82 1.55 -4.23 -4.99
CA LYS A 82 0.99 -4.42 -6.33
C LYS A 82 1.72 -3.56 -7.36
N LEU A 83 1.90 -2.27 -7.08
CA LEU A 83 2.62 -1.35 -7.98
C LEU A 83 4.08 -1.74 -8.16
N LEU A 84 4.77 -2.07 -7.07
CA LEU A 84 6.19 -2.40 -7.10
C LEU A 84 6.48 -3.77 -7.75
N THR A 85 5.49 -4.64 -7.84
CA THR A 85 5.61 -5.94 -8.51
C THR A 85 5.06 -5.95 -9.94
N GLU A 86 4.55 -4.81 -10.42
CA GLU A 86 4.10 -4.69 -11.81
C GLU A 86 5.25 -4.93 -12.78
N LYS A 87 4.91 -5.54 -13.92
CA LYS A 87 5.86 -5.85 -14.97
C LYS A 87 6.60 -4.61 -15.47
N ASP A 88 5.89 -3.49 -15.54
CA ASP A 88 6.43 -2.24 -16.08
C ASP A 88 7.19 -1.42 -15.03
N PHE A 89 7.14 -1.80 -13.75
CA PHE A 89 7.98 -1.20 -12.73
C PHE A 89 9.42 -1.71 -12.88
N PRO A 90 10.40 -0.82 -13.13
CA PRO A 90 11.70 -1.23 -13.68
C PRO A 90 12.66 -1.85 -12.65
N LEU A 91 12.35 -1.77 -11.36
CA LEU A 91 13.24 -2.23 -10.30
C LEU A 91 12.68 -3.48 -9.62
N PRO A 92 13.55 -4.41 -9.16
CA PRO A 92 13.10 -5.52 -8.33
C PRO A 92 12.67 -5.00 -6.96
N LEU A 93 11.58 -5.53 -6.41
CA LEU A 93 11.11 -5.18 -5.06
C LEU A 93 12.13 -5.56 -4.00
N LEU A 94 12.73 -6.74 -4.14
CA LEU A 94 13.82 -7.17 -3.25
C LEU A 94 15.05 -6.30 -3.50
N GLY A 95 15.54 -5.69 -2.43
CA GLY A 95 16.65 -4.75 -2.49
C GLY A 95 16.25 -3.28 -2.47
N LEU A 96 14.95 -2.97 -2.59
CA LEU A 96 14.46 -1.62 -2.34
C LEU A 96 14.44 -1.34 -0.84
N VAL A 97 14.91 -0.16 -0.47
CA VAL A 97 14.92 0.30 0.92
C VAL A 97 13.98 1.50 1.06
N HIS A 98 13.04 1.40 1.98
CA HIS A 98 12.16 2.52 2.31
C HIS A 98 12.94 3.55 3.13
N LEU A 99 13.18 4.72 2.57
CA LEU A 99 13.96 5.77 3.22
C LEU A 99 13.12 6.79 3.97
N ARG A 100 11.94 7.11 3.46
CA ARG A 100 11.11 8.17 4.02
C ARG A 100 9.64 7.96 3.72
N ASN A 101 8.81 8.31 4.70
CA ASN A 101 7.35 8.39 4.53
C ASN A 101 6.85 9.69 5.17
N ASN A 102 6.05 10.45 4.44
CA ASN A 102 5.39 11.66 4.95
C ASN A 102 3.89 11.46 4.81
N ILE A 103 3.17 11.57 5.90
CA ILE A 103 1.71 11.45 5.91
C ILE A 103 1.12 12.76 6.42
N THR A 104 0.27 13.38 5.60
CA THR A 104 -0.47 14.59 5.96
C THR A 104 -1.96 14.25 6.00
N GLN A 105 -2.59 14.49 7.13
CA GLN A 105 -4.01 14.26 7.33
C GLN A 105 -4.73 15.61 7.44
N HIS A 106 -5.64 15.88 6.51
CA HIS A 106 -6.38 17.14 6.47
C HIS A 106 -7.63 17.16 7.35
N ARG A 107 -8.16 16.00 7.70
CA ARG A 107 -9.23 15.81 8.67
C ARG A 107 -9.08 14.48 9.38
N ALA A 108 -9.61 14.39 10.58
CA ALA A 108 -9.68 13.11 11.29
C ALA A 108 -10.61 12.12 10.55
N ILE A 109 -10.25 10.85 10.55
CA ILE A 109 -11.06 9.77 10.03
C ILE A 109 -11.70 9.05 11.21
N GLY A 110 -13.03 9.01 11.24
CA GLY A 110 -13.77 8.31 12.30
C GLY A 110 -13.68 6.79 12.15
N THR A 111 -13.66 6.10 13.27
CA THR A 111 -13.74 4.63 13.27
C THR A 111 -15.08 4.21 12.67
N GLY A 112 -15.04 3.34 11.65
CA GLY A 112 -16.23 2.88 10.93
C GLY A 112 -16.53 3.63 9.64
N GLU A 113 -15.77 4.68 9.32
CA GLU A 113 -15.87 5.29 7.99
C GLU A 113 -15.42 4.28 6.92
N THR A 114 -16.03 4.42 5.75
CA THR A 114 -15.62 3.67 4.55
C THR A 114 -14.80 4.60 3.65
N LEU A 115 -13.64 4.14 3.25
CA LEU A 115 -12.69 4.86 2.39
C LEU A 115 -12.78 4.41 0.94
#